data_bf308a8073fdb54830db4cf3c1921073
#
_entry.id   bf308a8073fdb54830db4cf3c1921073
#
_cell.length_a   1.000
_cell.length_b   1.000
_cell.length_c   1.000
_cell.angle_alpha   90.00
_cell.angle_beta   90.00
_cell.angle_gamma   90.00
#
_symmetry.space_group_name_H-M   'P 1'
#
loop_
_entity.id
_entity.type
_entity.pdbx_description
1 polymer ?
#
loop_
_entity_poly.entity_id
_entity_poly.type
_entity_poly.pdbx_seq_one_letter_code
_entity_poly.pdbx_strand_id
1 'polypeptide(L)'
;MNECVTVTGTIVDDTNGRNSDGVRHEADGDTHGWLRPDPQFANLLDNGNRTAENGDLVFEIVCHYRVTQADAKPSCSAFGDHTVIPPVGSHVAITGTFVQDTNHQRWNEIHPVSKILVVP
;
A
#
# COMPACT_ATOMS: atom_id res chain seq x y z
N MET A 1 12.67 -7.54 8.67
CA MET A 1 11.53 -6.63 8.47
C MET A 1 11.89 -5.22 8.92
N ASN A 2 11.04 -4.22 8.64
CA ASN A 2 11.27 -2.79 8.94
C ASN A 2 12.44 -2.17 8.18
N GLU A 3 12.90 -2.79 7.12
CA GLU A 3 13.90 -2.23 6.24
C GLU A 3 13.27 -1.52 5.05
N CYS A 4 13.97 -0.56 4.49
CA CYS A 4 13.52 0.13 3.28
C CYS A 4 13.75 -0.76 2.08
N VAL A 5 12.71 -0.95 1.27
CA VAL A 5 12.77 -1.78 0.07
C VAL A 5 12.23 -1.03 -1.13
N THR A 6 12.64 -1.46 -2.31
CA THR A 6 12.02 -1.03 -3.57
C THR A 6 11.55 -2.28 -4.30
N VAL A 7 10.25 -2.34 -4.59
CA VAL A 7 9.59 -3.49 -5.19
C VAL A 7 8.94 -3.06 -6.50
N THR A 8 9.17 -3.81 -7.55
CA THR A 8 8.47 -3.60 -8.82
C THR A 8 7.29 -4.54 -8.95
N GLY A 9 6.26 -4.07 -9.62
CA GLY A 9 5.05 -4.85 -9.86
C GLY A 9 3.99 -4.03 -10.56
N THR A 10 2.80 -4.61 -10.65
CA THR A 10 1.65 -3.98 -11.31
C THR A 10 0.60 -3.60 -10.28
N ILE A 11 0.11 -2.36 -10.35
CA ILE A 11 -0.98 -1.92 -9.48
C ILE A 11 -2.25 -2.65 -9.91
N VAL A 12 -2.96 -3.25 -8.95
CA VAL A 12 -4.18 -4.01 -9.18
C VAL A 12 -5.32 -3.41 -8.36
N ASP A 13 -6.54 -3.84 -8.64
CA ASP A 13 -7.73 -3.35 -7.94
C ASP A 13 -7.75 -3.76 -6.47
N ASP A 14 -8.47 -2.99 -5.67
CA ASP A 14 -8.81 -3.33 -4.30
C ASP A 14 -9.44 -4.73 -4.26
N THR A 15 -8.86 -5.61 -3.46
CA THR A 15 -9.33 -6.97 -3.27
C THR A 15 -10.81 -7.03 -2.89
N ASN A 16 -11.30 -6.03 -2.16
CA ASN A 16 -12.68 -5.96 -1.73
C ASN A 16 -13.61 -5.26 -2.73
N GLY A 17 -13.07 -4.72 -3.83
CA GLY A 17 -13.85 -4.08 -4.87
C GLY A 17 -14.63 -2.83 -4.43
N ARG A 18 -14.12 -2.11 -3.43
CA ARG A 18 -14.85 -0.98 -2.83
C ARG A 18 -14.67 0.34 -3.57
N ASN A 19 -13.56 0.49 -4.29
CA ASN A 19 -13.22 1.74 -4.95
C ASN A 19 -12.88 1.49 -6.40
N SER A 20 -13.37 2.36 -7.27
CA SER A 20 -13.14 2.27 -8.70
C SER A 20 -11.73 2.71 -9.12
N ASP A 21 -11.01 3.39 -8.23
CA ASP A 21 -9.64 3.86 -8.48
C ASP A 21 -8.56 2.87 -8.05
N GLY A 22 -8.96 1.68 -7.59
CA GLY A 22 -8.04 0.63 -7.20
C GLY A 22 -7.42 0.81 -5.83
N VAL A 23 -7.86 1.80 -5.05
CA VAL A 23 -7.32 2.08 -3.71
C VAL A 23 -8.45 2.21 -2.70
N ARG A 24 -8.09 2.10 -1.42
CA ARG A 24 -9.03 2.30 -0.31
C ARG A 24 -8.50 3.40 0.59
N HIS A 25 -9.31 4.44 0.78
CA HIS A 25 -9.01 5.54 1.70
C HIS A 25 -9.52 5.21 3.09
N GLU A 26 -8.65 5.36 4.08
CA GLU A 26 -9.00 5.08 5.48
C GLU A 26 -9.36 6.37 6.21
N ALA A 27 -10.14 6.23 7.30
CA ALA A 27 -10.58 7.38 8.08
C ALA A 27 -9.44 8.12 8.79
N ASP A 28 -8.32 7.43 9.04
CA ASP A 28 -7.12 8.01 9.66
C ASP A 28 -6.25 8.79 8.67
N GLY A 29 -6.64 8.87 7.41
CA GLY A 29 -5.93 9.59 6.37
C GLY A 29 -5.02 8.72 5.52
N ASP A 30 -4.88 7.45 5.84
CA ASP A 30 -4.05 6.53 5.08
C ASP A 30 -4.78 6.06 3.82
N THR A 31 -4.02 5.75 2.79
CA THR A 31 -4.54 5.15 1.56
C THR A 31 -3.86 3.82 1.34
N HIS A 32 -4.65 2.76 1.23
CA HIS A 32 -4.19 1.42 0.88
C HIS A 32 -4.27 1.20 -0.61
N GLY A 33 -3.27 0.53 -1.17
CA GLY A 33 -3.31 0.03 -2.53
C GLY A 33 -2.79 -1.40 -2.59
N TRP A 34 -2.90 -2.03 -3.75
CA TRP A 34 -2.50 -3.42 -3.95
C TRP A 34 -1.56 -3.51 -5.13
N LEU A 35 -0.45 -4.22 -4.92
CA LEU A 35 0.59 -4.44 -5.92
C LEU A 35 0.73 -5.93 -6.17
N ARG A 36 0.61 -6.35 -7.44
CA ARG A 36 1.03 -7.69 -7.82
C ARG A 36 2.52 -7.64 -8.10
N PRO A 37 3.36 -8.18 -7.20
CA PRO A 37 4.81 -8.07 -7.38
C PRO A 37 5.27 -8.82 -8.63
N ASP A 38 6.33 -8.31 -9.25
CA ASP A 38 7.01 -9.06 -10.30
C ASP A 38 7.59 -10.36 -9.72
N PRO A 39 7.80 -11.39 -10.55
CA PRO A 39 8.20 -12.72 -10.06
C PRO A 39 9.41 -12.74 -9.13
N GLN A 40 10.38 -11.85 -9.34
CA GLN A 40 11.57 -11.79 -8.50
C GLN A 40 11.28 -11.33 -7.06
N PHE A 41 10.10 -10.77 -6.82
CA PHE A 41 9.70 -10.30 -5.50
C PHE A 41 8.61 -11.18 -4.85
N ALA A 42 8.29 -12.33 -5.45
CA ALA A 42 7.23 -13.21 -4.92
C ALA A 42 7.53 -13.72 -3.51
N ASN A 43 8.80 -13.79 -3.13
CA ASN A 43 9.23 -14.21 -1.79
C ASN A 43 8.84 -13.21 -0.68
N LEU A 44 8.42 -12.00 -1.04
CA LEU A 44 7.97 -11.00 -0.06
C LEU A 44 6.54 -11.26 0.40
N LEU A 45 5.80 -12.11 -0.29
CA LEU A 45 4.42 -12.44 0.08
C LEU A 45 4.39 -13.49 1.18
N ASP A 46 3.50 -13.29 2.15
CA ASP A 46 3.21 -14.24 3.21
C ASP A 46 1.88 -14.94 2.93
N ASN A 47 1.53 -15.92 3.77
CA ASN A 47 0.24 -16.61 3.66
C ASN A 47 -0.94 -15.65 3.78
N GLY A 48 -0.84 -14.63 4.62
CA GLY A 48 -1.87 -13.60 4.74
C GLY A 48 -2.10 -12.87 3.42
N ASN A 49 -1.03 -12.56 2.67
CA ASN A 49 -1.17 -11.97 1.35
C ASN A 49 -1.92 -12.90 0.40
N ARG A 50 -1.60 -14.19 0.42
CA ARG A 50 -2.19 -15.17 -0.49
C ARG A 50 -3.64 -15.48 -0.17
N THR A 51 -3.99 -15.55 1.11
CA THR A 51 -5.33 -15.95 1.54
C THR A 51 -6.30 -14.77 1.70
N ALA A 52 -5.81 -13.61 2.12
CA ALA A 52 -6.66 -12.45 2.40
C ALA A 52 -6.55 -11.34 1.35
N GLU A 53 -5.43 -11.27 0.62
CA GLU A 53 -5.16 -10.17 -0.32
C GLU A 53 -4.91 -10.68 -1.74
N ASN A 54 -5.46 -11.84 -2.08
CA ASN A 54 -5.43 -12.40 -3.43
C ASN A 54 -4.01 -12.56 -4.01
N GLY A 55 -3.01 -12.76 -3.14
CA GLY A 55 -1.61 -12.88 -3.54
C GLY A 55 -0.94 -11.54 -3.84
N ASP A 56 -1.55 -10.44 -3.42
CA ASP A 56 -1.02 -9.11 -3.67
C ASP A 56 -0.32 -8.56 -2.43
N LEU A 57 0.68 -7.70 -2.66
CA LEU A 57 1.36 -6.96 -1.61
C LEU A 57 0.57 -5.69 -1.35
N VAL A 58 0.27 -5.44 -0.09
CA VAL A 58 -0.42 -4.21 0.32
C VAL A 58 0.60 -3.09 0.42
N PHE A 59 0.27 -1.90 -0.07
CA PHE A 59 1.07 -0.72 0.19
C PHE A 59 0.18 0.36 0.81
N GLU A 60 0.79 1.20 1.66
CA GLU A 60 0.03 2.18 2.42
C GLU A 60 0.76 3.51 2.47
N ILE A 61 0.03 4.57 2.08
CA ILE A 61 0.52 5.94 2.11
C ILE A 61 -0.15 6.63 3.30
N VAL A 62 0.67 7.06 4.24
CA VAL A 62 0.22 7.65 5.50
C VAL A 62 -0.15 9.12 5.28
N CYS A 63 -1.24 9.58 5.88
CA CYS A 63 -1.72 10.97 5.78
C CYS A 63 -1.92 11.41 4.32
N HIS A 64 -2.34 10.50 3.47
CA HIS A 64 -2.46 10.74 2.03
C HIS A 64 -3.81 11.36 1.67
N TYR A 65 -4.84 11.08 2.47
CA TYR A 65 -6.20 11.50 2.18
C TYR A 65 -6.80 12.23 3.38
N ARG A 66 -8.02 12.70 3.24
CA ARG A 66 -8.69 13.45 4.29
C ARG A 66 -8.92 12.58 5.54
N VAL A 67 -8.47 13.08 6.69
CA VAL A 67 -8.68 12.42 7.97
C VAL A 67 -10.10 12.71 8.46
N THR A 68 -10.88 11.66 8.67
CA THR A 68 -12.23 11.75 9.24
C THR A 68 -12.31 11.17 10.66
N GLN A 69 -11.30 10.41 11.06
CA GLN A 69 -11.20 9.86 12.41
C GLN A 69 -10.57 10.91 13.34
N ALA A 70 -11.32 11.35 14.33
CA ALA A 70 -10.96 12.51 15.15
C ALA A 70 -9.64 12.34 15.91
N ASP A 71 -9.35 11.15 16.43
CA ASP A 71 -8.13 10.89 17.20
C ASP A 71 -6.89 10.78 16.31
N ALA A 72 -7.04 10.62 15.00
CA ALA A 72 -5.92 10.58 14.06
C ALA A 72 -5.56 11.95 13.50
N LYS A 73 -6.44 12.95 13.62
CA LYS A 73 -6.22 14.29 13.08
C LYS A 73 -4.92 14.95 13.55
N PRO A 74 -4.56 14.89 14.85
CA PRO A 74 -3.31 15.53 15.29
C PRO A 74 -2.07 14.94 14.64
N SER A 75 -2.06 13.64 14.35
CA SER A 75 -0.92 12.97 13.71
C SER A 75 -0.67 13.46 12.29
N CYS A 76 -1.72 13.88 11.57
CA CYS A 76 -1.63 14.33 10.19
C CYS A 76 -1.69 15.86 10.04
N SER A 77 -1.87 16.61 11.12
CA SER A 77 -2.13 18.05 11.05
C SER A 77 -0.96 18.85 10.47
N ALA A 78 0.28 18.40 10.68
CA ALA A 78 1.49 19.05 10.17
C ALA A 78 2.18 18.27 9.06
N PHE A 79 1.55 17.22 8.59
CA PHE A 79 2.11 16.31 7.59
C PHE A 79 1.03 15.92 6.59
N GLY A 80 1.38 15.91 5.33
CA GLY A 80 0.51 15.42 4.26
C GLY A 80 1.36 14.83 3.16
N ASP A 81 1.06 13.60 2.76
CA ASP A 81 1.76 12.94 1.66
C ASP A 81 0.97 13.17 0.37
N HIS A 82 1.63 13.77 -0.61
CA HIS A 82 1.03 14.06 -1.92
C HIS A 82 1.49 13.09 -3.01
N THR A 83 1.98 11.92 -2.62
CA THR A 83 2.37 10.87 -3.57
C THR A 83 1.18 10.52 -4.47
N VAL A 84 1.39 10.57 -5.78
CA VAL A 84 0.36 10.21 -6.75
C VAL A 84 0.42 8.70 -6.99
N ILE A 85 -0.74 8.05 -6.91
CA ILE A 85 -0.85 6.62 -7.22
C ILE A 85 -1.25 6.48 -8.69
N PRO A 86 -0.40 5.87 -9.53
CA PRO A 86 -0.76 5.61 -10.93
C PRO A 86 -1.98 4.68 -11.03
N PRO A 87 -2.70 4.69 -12.15
CA PRO A 87 -3.89 3.87 -12.30
C PRO A 87 -3.59 2.37 -12.29
N VAL A 88 -4.64 1.59 -12.01
CA VAL A 88 -4.60 0.13 -12.12
C VAL A 88 -4.06 -0.28 -13.48
N GLY A 89 -3.18 -1.28 -13.48
CA GLY A 89 -2.48 -1.76 -14.68
C GLY A 89 -1.12 -1.13 -14.91
N SER A 90 -0.78 -0.07 -14.16
CA SER A 90 0.54 0.55 -14.29
C SER A 90 1.62 -0.34 -13.68
N HIS A 91 2.75 -0.47 -14.40
CA HIS A 91 3.95 -1.13 -13.86
C HIS A 91 4.78 -0.08 -13.13
N VAL A 92 5.07 -0.33 -11.87
CA VAL A 92 5.67 0.68 -10.98
C VAL A 92 6.79 0.10 -10.14
N ALA A 93 7.62 1.00 -9.60
CA ALA A 93 8.56 0.71 -8.52
C ALA A 93 8.06 1.45 -7.28
N ILE A 94 7.79 0.72 -6.21
CA ILE A 94 7.32 1.29 -4.94
C ILE A 94 8.44 1.15 -3.92
N THR A 95 8.80 2.27 -3.29
CA THR A 95 9.81 2.32 -2.24
C THR A 95 9.15 2.67 -0.91
N GLY A 96 9.53 1.97 0.14
CA GLY A 96 9.02 2.23 1.48
C GLY A 96 9.51 1.19 2.48
N THR A 97 8.93 1.21 3.67
CA THR A 97 9.30 0.30 4.75
C THR A 97 8.53 -1.01 4.63
N PHE A 98 9.24 -2.12 4.64
CA PHE A 98 8.63 -3.46 4.56
C PHE A 98 8.26 -3.94 5.96
N VAL A 99 6.97 -4.19 6.19
CA VAL A 99 6.43 -4.58 7.50
C VAL A 99 5.42 -5.71 7.36
N GLN A 100 5.17 -6.41 8.48
CA GLN A 100 4.07 -7.35 8.59
C GLN A 100 2.97 -6.73 9.45
N ASP A 101 1.76 -6.69 8.91
CA ASP A 101 0.60 -6.21 9.67
C ASP A 101 0.08 -7.36 10.54
N THR A 102 0.35 -7.29 11.84
CA THR A 102 -0.06 -8.32 12.79
C THR A 102 -1.52 -8.19 13.22
N ASN A 103 -2.18 -7.08 12.90
CA ASN A 103 -3.59 -6.83 13.23
C ASN A 103 -4.54 -7.33 12.15
N HIS A 104 -4.05 -7.63 10.94
CA HIS A 104 -4.83 -8.11 9.81
C HIS A 104 -4.19 -9.37 9.28
N GLN A 105 -4.68 -10.52 9.55
CA GLN A 105 -4.33 -11.82 8.98
C GLN A 105 -2.85 -12.02 8.60
N ARG A 106 -1.95 -11.18 9.13
CA ARG A 106 -0.49 -11.27 8.99
C ARG A 106 0.02 -11.18 7.55
N TRP A 107 -0.57 -10.33 6.76
CA TRP A 107 0.01 -10.07 5.44
C TRP A 107 1.20 -9.11 5.55
N ASN A 108 2.09 -9.17 4.57
CA ASN A 108 3.20 -8.23 4.44
C ASN A 108 2.77 -7.02 3.63
N GLU A 109 3.33 -5.87 3.95
CA GLU A 109 2.99 -4.64 3.26
C GLU A 109 4.18 -3.68 3.24
N ILE A 110 4.09 -2.67 2.36
CA ILE A 110 4.99 -1.52 2.37
C ILE A 110 4.25 -0.38 3.06
N HIS A 111 4.70 -0.01 4.25
CA HIS A 111 4.03 0.96 5.12
C HIS A 111 5.05 1.68 6.02
N PRO A 112 5.28 2.97 5.83
CA PRO A 112 4.70 3.83 4.80
C PRO A 112 5.46 3.75 3.48
N VAL A 113 4.76 4.07 2.41
CA VAL A 113 5.36 4.29 1.10
C VAL A 113 6.03 5.65 1.09
N SER A 114 7.25 5.72 0.56
CA SER A 114 7.96 6.98 0.39
C SER A 114 7.98 7.46 -1.07
N LYS A 115 7.84 6.56 -2.02
CA LYS A 115 7.91 6.92 -3.45
C LYS A 115 7.25 5.86 -4.32
N ILE A 116 6.55 6.30 -5.37
CA ILE A 116 6.03 5.44 -6.44
C ILE A 116 6.45 6.03 -7.77
N LEU A 117 7.10 5.23 -8.62
CA LEU A 117 7.52 5.63 -9.96
C LEU A 117 6.96 4.66 -10.99
N VAL A 118 6.44 5.18 -12.09
CA VAL A 118 6.08 4.36 -13.25
C VAL A 118 7.38 3.92 -13.93
N VAL A 119 7.49 2.63 -14.22
CA VAL A 119 8.69 2.03 -14.83
C VAL A 119 8.30 1.20 -16.06
N PRO A 120 9.26 0.94 -16.99
CA PRO A 120 9.00 0.10 -18.16
C PRO A 120 8.56 -1.31 -17.83
#